data_7e9d4e7051c4437f651002707d940596
#
_entry.id   7e9d4e7051c4437f651002707d940596
#
_cell.length_a   1.000
_cell.length_b   1.000
_cell.length_c   1.000
_cell.angle_alpha   90.00
_cell.angle_beta   90.00
_cell.angle_gamma   90.00
#
_symmetry.space_group_name_H-M   'P 1'
#
loop_
_entity.id
_entity.type
_entity.pdbx_description
1 polymer ?
#
loop_
_entity_poly.entity_id
_entity_poly.type
_entity_poly.pdbx_seq_one_letter_code
_entity_poly.pdbx_strand_id
1 'polypeptide(L)'
;MKFTKNQFIWLVVLFFSCFLIYTYWETVVSICNTIFVASQPFLVGAGIAFVVNILMSFYEKILVKFIPFGFITKIKRPVSLLLAFATIGLIFTWVVFTVLPDLIDSINTLISQDRSAINNLINWLLKNKSLQKVIQDLGGVTQVRELINSYSAQLLQQIMTGLTNFLTSLTSLPSTLINLFISVVFSCYVLAGKEKLGNQVNRLVDVYLGRYGKTFHYVVGILNNRFRNFFVYQSIEACILGTLCYIGMRIFNFPYAATISILIGFSAMIPVVGAYIGVTIGTILIMTHSVTLALLFVAYVVILQQFEGNLIYPYVVGGSTGLPGIWVIFAITIGSALAGILGMLVSVPVAATLYQIVKDNVVTREEAKAVASLENSD
;
A
#
# COMPACT_ATOMS: atom_id res chain seq x y z
N MET A 1 -33.06 29.77 -40.17
CA MET A 1 -31.86 30.24 -39.43
C MET A 1 -30.77 30.55 -40.44
N LYS A 2 -30.38 31.83 -40.63
CA LYS A 2 -29.25 32.17 -41.50
C LYS A 2 -28.00 32.10 -40.65
N PHE A 3 -27.16 31.11 -40.91
CA PHE A 3 -25.85 31.02 -40.26
C PHE A 3 -24.99 32.22 -40.70
N THR A 4 -24.38 32.94 -39.76
CA THR A 4 -23.38 33.93 -40.08
C THR A 4 -22.10 33.26 -40.57
N LYS A 5 -21.36 33.94 -41.48
CA LYS A 5 -20.11 33.42 -42.04
C LYS A 5 -19.13 32.91 -40.98
N ASN A 6 -19.04 33.54 -39.83
CA ASN A 6 -18.21 33.15 -38.72
C ASN A 6 -18.70 31.88 -38.01
N GLN A 7 -20.03 31.69 -37.87
CA GLN A 7 -20.61 30.45 -37.29
C GLN A 7 -20.32 29.25 -38.19
N PHE A 8 -20.39 29.42 -39.51
CA PHE A 8 -20.08 28.37 -40.46
C PHE A 8 -18.61 27.96 -40.38
N ILE A 9 -17.66 28.93 -40.30
CA ILE A 9 -16.22 28.66 -40.15
C ILE A 9 -15.97 27.89 -38.86
N TRP A 10 -16.54 28.31 -37.73
CA TRP A 10 -16.42 27.59 -36.45
C TRP A 10 -16.95 26.17 -36.51
N LEU A 11 -18.06 25.96 -37.23
CA LEU A 11 -18.66 24.62 -37.40
C LEU A 11 -17.77 23.69 -38.23
N VAL A 12 -17.15 24.22 -39.29
CA VAL A 12 -16.18 23.49 -40.14
C VAL A 12 -14.91 23.18 -39.35
N VAL A 13 -14.38 24.12 -38.55
CA VAL A 13 -13.21 23.89 -37.71
C VAL A 13 -13.51 22.83 -36.64
N LEU A 14 -14.68 22.91 -36.01
CA LEU A 14 -15.11 21.94 -35.01
C LEU A 14 -15.27 20.54 -35.62
N PHE A 15 -15.88 20.42 -36.81
CA PHE A 15 -16.00 19.17 -37.53
C PHE A 15 -14.64 18.57 -37.89
N PHE A 16 -13.74 19.40 -38.43
CA PHE A 16 -12.38 18.96 -38.77
C PHE A 16 -11.57 18.55 -37.55
N SER A 17 -11.73 19.28 -36.43
CA SER A 17 -11.09 18.92 -35.15
C SER A 17 -11.61 17.60 -34.62
N CYS A 18 -12.94 17.36 -34.64
CA CYS A 18 -13.52 16.08 -34.24
C CYS A 18 -13.09 14.94 -35.16
N PHE A 19 -13.02 15.18 -36.47
CA PHE A 19 -12.53 14.21 -37.44
C PHE A 19 -11.06 13.84 -37.21
N LEU A 20 -10.18 14.84 -36.97
CA LEU A 20 -8.77 14.61 -36.64
C LEU A 20 -8.63 13.83 -35.32
N ILE A 21 -9.37 14.21 -34.29
CA ILE A 21 -9.38 13.50 -33.00
C ILE A 21 -9.79 12.04 -33.21
N TYR A 22 -10.87 11.80 -33.97
CA TYR A 22 -11.35 10.45 -34.24
C TYR A 22 -10.33 9.62 -35.05
N THR A 23 -9.73 10.19 -36.07
CA THR A 23 -8.77 9.50 -36.97
C THR A 23 -7.45 9.16 -36.24
N TYR A 24 -6.98 10.06 -35.38
CA TYR A 24 -5.70 9.89 -34.67
C TYR A 24 -5.86 9.43 -33.23
N TRP A 25 -7.07 9.08 -32.80
CA TRP A 25 -7.36 8.70 -31.40
C TRP A 25 -6.47 7.57 -30.90
N GLU A 26 -6.36 6.48 -31.66
CA GLU A 26 -5.54 5.33 -31.29
C GLU A 26 -4.04 5.70 -31.22
N THR A 27 -3.56 6.54 -32.12
CA THR A 27 -2.17 7.01 -32.12
C THR A 27 -1.89 7.88 -30.89
N VAL A 28 -2.80 8.80 -30.56
CA VAL A 28 -2.67 9.66 -29.37
C VAL A 28 -2.69 8.82 -28.10
N VAL A 29 -3.63 7.88 -27.99
CA VAL A 29 -3.72 6.96 -26.84
C VAL A 29 -2.46 6.11 -26.72
N SER A 30 -1.94 5.58 -27.82
CA SER A 30 -0.69 4.82 -27.85
C SER A 30 0.52 5.65 -27.39
N ILE A 31 0.66 6.88 -27.86
CA ILE A 31 1.72 7.80 -27.42
C ILE A 31 1.58 8.12 -25.94
N CYS A 32 0.37 8.46 -25.46
CA CYS A 32 0.12 8.72 -24.05
C CYS A 32 0.46 7.52 -23.18
N ASN A 33 0.07 6.31 -23.62
CA ASN A 33 0.40 5.07 -22.90
C ASN A 33 1.93 4.82 -22.87
N THR A 34 2.62 5.05 -23.98
CA THR A 34 4.08 4.92 -24.05
C THR A 34 4.77 5.89 -23.10
N ILE A 35 4.33 7.16 -23.05
CA ILE A 35 4.86 8.16 -22.13
C ILE A 35 4.55 7.76 -20.68
N PHE A 36 3.34 7.26 -20.40
CA PHE A 36 2.95 6.81 -19.06
C PHE A 36 3.81 5.63 -18.60
N VAL A 37 4.00 4.61 -19.45
CA VAL A 37 4.84 3.44 -19.15
C VAL A 37 6.30 3.87 -18.94
N ALA A 38 6.84 4.74 -19.78
CA ALA A 38 8.19 5.26 -19.64
C ALA A 38 8.38 6.12 -18.38
N SER A 39 7.30 6.73 -17.85
CA SER A 39 7.35 7.53 -16.63
C SER A 39 7.24 6.71 -15.34
N GLN A 40 6.82 5.44 -15.40
CA GLN A 40 6.63 4.59 -14.22
C GLN A 40 7.84 4.51 -13.28
N PRO A 41 9.11 4.34 -13.75
CA PRO A 41 10.27 4.32 -12.86
C PRO A 41 10.44 5.62 -12.06
N PHE A 42 10.11 6.77 -12.67
CA PHE A 42 10.18 8.06 -11.99
C PHE A 42 9.07 8.25 -10.96
N LEU A 43 7.86 7.75 -11.23
CA LEU A 43 6.76 7.76 -10.28
C LEU A 43 7.06 6.87 -9.07
N VAL A 44 7.57 5.66 -9.32
CA VAL A 44 8.02 4.75 -8.26
C VAL A 44 9.18 5.37 -7.47
N GLY A 45 10.15 5.97 -8.17
CA GLY A 45 11.28 6.66 -7.55
C GLY A 45 10.86 7.87 -6.70
N ALA A 46 9.84 8.61 -7.10
CA ALA A 46 9.26 9.69 -6.29
C ALA A 46 8.60 9.13 -5.02
N GLY A 47 7.87 8.01 -5.11
CA GLY A 47 7.32 7.31 -3.96
C GLY A 47 8.40 6.83 -2.98
N ILE A 48 9.46 6.20 -3.51
CA ILE A 48 10.62 5.79 -2.72
C ILE A 48 11.26 7.02 -2.05
N ALA A 49 11.49 8.10 -2.81
CA ALA A 49 12.05 9.34 -2.26
C ALA A 49 11.20 9.89 -1.12
N PHE A 50 9.89 9.83 -1.23
CA PHE A 50 9.00 10.30 -0.18
C PHE A 50 9.14 9.48 1.11
N VAL A 51 9.11 8.15 1.03
CA VAL A 51 9.26 7.25 2.18
C VAL A 51 10.65 7.39 2.80
N VAL A 52 11.71 7.36 1.98
CA VAL A 52 13.09 7.53 2.42
C VAL A 52 13.31 8.90 3.08
N ASN A 53 12.64 9.96 2.59
CA ASN A 53 12.74 11.30 3.16
C ASN A 53 12.25 11.37 4.61
N ILE A 54 11.29 10.54 5.01
CA ILE A 54 10.82 10.46 6.40
C ILE A 54 11.96 10.00 7.30
N LEU A 55 12.62 8.89 6.95
CA LEU A 55 13.76 8.36 7.69
C LEU A 55 14.99 9.29 7.61
N MET A 56 15.28 9.81 6.42
CA MET A 56 16.36 10.77 6.22
C MET A 56 16.20 12.00 7.12
N SER A 57 14.97 12.55 7.20
CA SER A 57 14.67 13.71 8.06
C SER A 57 14.82 13.39 9.56
N PHE A 58 14.54 12.14 9.95
CA PHE A 58 14.77 11.66 11.30
C PHE A 58 16.28 11.60 11.61
N TYR A 59 17.08 11.01 10.71
CA TYR A 59 18.54 10.97 10.85
C TYR A 59 19.17 12.36 10.80
N GLU A 60 18.70 13.27 9.93
CA GLU A 60 19.16 14.66 9.90
C GLU A 60 19.00 15.35 11.27
N LYS A 61 17.84 15.15 11.93
CA LYS A 61 17.58 15.71 13.27
C LYS A 61 18.49 15.10 14.34
N ILE A 62 18.73 13.79 14.29
CA ILE A 62 19.62 13.10 15.22
C ILE A 62 21.03 13.61 15.05
N LEU A 63 21.56 13.64 13.82
CA LEU A 63 22.93 14.07 13.54
C LEU A 63 23.17 15.50 14.00
N VAL A 64 22.24 16.42 13.77
CA VAL A 64 22.35 17.81 14.23
C VAL A 64 22.33 17.92 15.76
N LYS A 65 21.59 17.04 16.46
CA LYS A 65 21.53 17.03 17.93
C LYS A 65 22.81 16.52 18.59
N PHE A 66 23.44 15.50 17.98
CA PHE A 66 24.58 14.82 18.58
C PHE A 66 25.96 15.43 18.20
N ILE A 67 26.03 16.15 17.07
CA ILE A 67 27.32 16.63 16.55
C ILE A 67 27.21 18.10 16.12
N PRO A 68 27.51 19.06 17.05
CA PRO A 68 27.30 20.50 16.83
C PRO A 68 28.40 21.20 15.99
N PHE A 69 29.22 20.47 15.21
CA PHE A 69 30.34 21.06 14.47
C PHE A 69 29.98 21.53 13.06
N GLY A 70 30.42 22.70 12.63
CA GLY A 70 30.12 23.36 11.36
C GLY A 70 30.48 22.55 10.09
N PHE A 71 31.41 21.58 10.18
CA PHE A 71 31.75 20.67 9.08
C PHE A 71 30.60 19.71 8.72
N ILE A 72 29.77 19.37 9.68
CA ILE A 72 28.66 18.41 9.53
C ILE A 72 27.50 18.97 8.71
N THR A 73 27.32 20.29 8.64
CA THR A 73 26.26 20.90 7.83
C THR A 73 26.37 20.54 6.35
N LYS A 74 27.59 20.28 5.84
CA LYS A 74 27.81 19.83 4.45
C LYS A 74 27.66 18.33 4.26
N ILE A 75 27.95 17.52 5.30
CA ILE A 75 27.98 16.05 5.21
C ILE A 75 26.70 15.40 5.77
N LYS A 76 25.93 16.12 6.62
CA LYS A 76 24.71 15.57 7.26
C LYS A 76 23.73 14.95 6.27
N ARG A 77 23.58 15.58 5.11
CA ARG A 77 22.61 15.16 4.11
C ARG A 77 22.98 13.87 3.39
N PRO A 78 24.18 13.72 2.79
CA PRO A 78 24.59 12.47 2.19
C PRO A 78 24.68 11.32 3.21
N VAL A 79 25.10 11.60 4.44
CA VAL A 79 25.15 10.59 5.50
C VAL A 79 23.75 10.15 5.92
N SER A 80 22.82 11.08 6.15
CA SER A 80 21.41 10.75 6.47
C SER A 80 20.74 9.99 5.33
N LEU A 81 21.06 10.32 4.08
CA LEU A 81 20.55 9.62 2.91
C LEU A 81 21.06 8.17 2.87
N LEU A 82 22.35 7.96 3.04
CA LEU A 82 22.95 6.63 3.09
C LEU A 82 22.37 5.80 4.25
N LEU A 83 22.26 6.39 5.45
CA LEU A 83 21.67 5.71 6.60
C LEU A 83 20.21 5.33 6.37
N ALA A 84 19.41 6.20 5.75
CA ALA A 84 18.02 5.91 5.44
C ALA A 84 17.89 4.74 4.44
N PHE A 85 18.66 4.74 3.34
CA PHE A 85 18.67 3.63 2.39
C PHE A 85 19.23 2.34 3.01
N ALA A 86 20.30 2.45 3.80
CA ALA A 86 20.88 1.30 4.50
C ALA A 86 19.85 0.68 5.47
N THR A 87 19.10 1.49 6.21
CA THR A 87 18.06 1.00 7.14
C THR A 87 16.95 0.27 6.38
N ILE A 88 16.44 0.85 5.30
CA ILE A 88 15.41 0.19 4.48
C ILE A 88 15.94 -1.10 3.87
N GLY A 89 17.16 -1.07 3.31
CA GLY A 89 17.83 -2.24 2.75
C GLY A 89 18.03 -3.35 3.78
N LEU A 90 18.47 -3.00 4.99
CA LEU A 90 18.64 -3.97 6.09
C LEU A 90 17.30 -4.59 6.53
N ILE A 91 16.26 -3.77 6.69
CA ILE A 91 14.90 -4.28 7.02
C ILE A 91 14.42 -5.23 5.93
N PHE A 92 14.51 -4.82 4.65
CA PHE A 92 14.09 -5.66 3.53
C PHE A 92 14.87 -6.97 3.48
N THR A 93 16.19 -6.90 3.60
CA THR A 93 17.07 -8.08 3.62
C THR A 93 16.69 -9.01 4.78
N TRP A 94 16.50 -8.47 5.99
CA TRP A 94 16.09 -9.24 7.15
C TRP A 94 14.74 -9.95 6.95
N VAL A 95 13.75 -9.26 6.41
CA VAL A 95 12.43 -9.84 6.07
C VAL A 95 12.60 -11.00 5.06
N VAL A 96 13.31 -10.77 3.97
CA VAL A 96 13.52 -11.78 2.92
C VAL A 96 14.24 -13.00 3.48
N PHE A 97 15.34 -12.81 4.21
CA PHE A 97 16.11 -13.94 4.77
C PHE A 97 15.38 -14.71 5.86
N THR A 98 14.41 -14.10 6.54
CA THR A 98 13.60 -14.81 7.57
C THR A 98 12.39 -15.49 6.95
N VAL A 99 11.68 -14.80 6.04
CA VAL A 99 10.39 -15.28 5.52
C VAL A 99 10.57 -16.29 4.37
N LEU A 100 11.50 -16.03 3.45
CA LEU A 100 11.61 -16.80 2.22
C LEU A 100 12.01 -18.28 2.46
N PRO A 101 12.99 -18.61 3.34
CA PRO A 101 13.32 -20.01 3.63
C PRO A 101 12.13 -20.80 4.17
N ASP A 102 11.45 -20.25 5.18
CA ASP A 102 10.29 -20.91 5.80
C ASP A 102 9.13 -21.13 4.82
N LEU A 103 8.92 -20.18 3.90
CA LEU A 103 7.94 -20.33 2.82
C LEU A 103 8.33 -21.46 1.86
N ILE A 104 9.58 -21.50 1.42
CA ILE A 104 10.09 -22.53 0.50
C ILE A 104 10.00 -23.92 1.16
N ASP A 105 10.42 -24.04 2.40
CA ASP A 105 10.39 -25.30 3.14
C ASP A 105 8.95 -25.79 3.37
N SER A 106 8.03 -24.87 3.70
CA SER A 106 6.62 -25.20 3.87
C SER A 106 5.97 -25.66 2.56
N ILE A 107 6.30 -25.00 1.43
CA ILE A 107 5.82 -25.40 0.11
C ILE A 107 6.38 -26.77 -0.28
N ASN A 108 7.67 -27.00 -0.08
CA ASN A 108 8.30 -28.29 -0.33
C ASN A 108 7.65 -29.39 0.52
N THR A 109 7.32 -29.09 1.78
CA THR A 109 6.59 -30.00 2.67
C THR A 109 5.19 -30.31 2.15
N LEU A 110 4.46 -29.30 1.65
CA LEU A 110 3.13 -29.50 1.07
C LEU A 110 3.16 -30.31 -0.23
N ILE A 111 4.22 -30.18 -1.03
CA ILE A 111 4.37 -30.89 -2.29
C ILE A 111 4.87 -32.32 -2.06
N SER A 112 5.81 -32.52 -1.13
CA SER A 112 6.49 -33.80 -0.88
C SER A 112 5.74 -34.71 0.09
N GLN A 113 4.97 -34.16 1.01
CA GLN A 113 4.13 -34.97 1.89
C GLN A 113 2.89 -35.43 1.13
N ASP A 114 2.88 -36.70 0.76
CA ASP A 114 1.71 -37.47 0.34
C ASP A 114 0.50 -37.05 1.18
N ARG A 115 -0.38 -36.22 0.67
CA ARG A 115 -1.75 -35.91 1.14
C ARG A 115 -2.06 -36.16 2.63
N SER A 116 -1.02 -36.36 3.45
CA SER A 116 -1.15 -36.70 4.88
C SER A 116 -1.81 -35.60 5.68
N ALA A 117 -1.49 -34.32 5.39
CA ALA A 117 -2.12 -33.17 6.03
C ALA A 117 -3.62 -33.11 5.68
N ILE A 118 -3.97 -33.35 4.43
CA ILE A 118 -5.36 -33.40 3.95
C ILE A 118 -6.08 -34.59 4.55
N ASN A 119 -5.43 -35.78 4.58
CA ASN A 119 -6.00 -36.97 5.22
C ASN A 119 -6.17 -36.77 6.75
N ASN A 120 -5.25 -36.08 7.41
CA ASN A 120 -5.38 -35.74 8.81
C ASN A 120 -6.55 -34.77 9.07
N LEU A 121 -6.77 -33.78 8.20
CA LEU A 121 -7.92 -32.90 8.25
C LEU A 121 -9.22 -33.69 8.07
N ILE A 122 -9.30 -34.54 7.09
CA ILE A 122 -10.47 -35.39 6.84
C ILE A 122 -10.73 -36.30 8.04
N ASN A 123 -9.70 -36.96 8.56
CA ASN A 123 -9.82 -37.83 9.73
C ASN A 123 -10.24 -37.08 10.99
N TRP A 124 -9.77 -35.83 11.17
CA TRP A 124 -10.19 -34.97 12.26
C TRP A 124 -11.66 -34.56 12.13
N LEU A 125 -12.09 -34.16 10.91
CA LEU A 125 -13.50 -33.84 10.61
C LEU A 125 -14.42 -35.03 10.90
N LEU A 126 -14.01 -36.23 10.48
CA LEU A 126 -14.76 -37.47 10.69
C LEU A 126 -14.83 -37.91 12.16
N LYS A 127 -13.83 -37.55 12.95
CA LYS A 127 -13.77 -37.90 14.38
C LYS A 127 -14.66 -37.01 15.23
N ASN A 128 -15.10 -35.88 14.71
CA ASN A 128 -15.87 -34.88 15.44
C ASN A 128 -17.36 -35.10 15.24
N LYS A 129 -18.05 -35.66 16.25
CA LYS A 129 -19.49 -36.03 16.22
C LYS A 129 -20.41 -34.86 15.84
N SER A 130 -20.03 -33.63 16.21
CA SER A 130 -20.81 -32.42 15.87
C SER A 130 -20.77 -32.07 14.39
N LEU A 131 -19.71 -32.46 13.67
CA LEU A 131 -19.53 -32.19 12.25
C LEU A 131 -20.04 -33.31 11.34
N GLN A 132 -20.32 -34.50 11.90
CA GLN A 132 -20.84 -35.64 11.13
C GLN A 132 -22.18 -35.33 10.45
N LYS A 133 -23.06 -34.58 11.09
CA LYS A 133 -24.32 -34.13 10.47
C LYS A 133 -24.06 -33.22 9.25
N VAL A 134 -23.19 -32.23 9.41
CA VAL A 134 -22.82 -31.32 8.34
C VAL A 134 -22.16 -32.05 7.15
N ILE A 135 -21.34 -33.06 7.45
CA ILE A 135 -20.70 -33.90 6.43
C ILE A 135 -21.73 -34.74 5.68
N GLN A 136 -22.76 -35.25 6.36
CA GLN A 136 -23.88 -35.97 5.71
C GLN A 136 -24.72 -35.05 4.81
N ASP A 137 -25.01 -33.83 5.29
CA ASP A 137 -25.77 -32.83 4.52
C ASP A 137 -24.98 -32.33 3.29
N LEU A 138 -23.66 -32.36 3.32
CA LEU A 138 -22.76 -32.03 2.21
C LEU A 138 -22.52 -33.19 1.23
N GLY A 139 -23.28 -34.29 1.35
CA GLY A 139 -23.19 -35.43 0.43
C GLY A 139 -22.23 -36.53 0.83
N GLY A 140 -21.80 -36.53 2.11
CA GLY A 140 -20.99 -37.60 2.69
C GLY A 140 -19.48 -37.40 2.57
N VAL A 141 -18.73 -38.33 3.14
CA VAL A 141 -17.27 -38.28 3.27
C VAL A 141 -16.54 -38.20 1.93
N THR A 142 -17.04 -38.87 0.90
CA THR A 142 -16.47 -38.86 -0.45
C THR A 142 -16.54 -37.51 -1.12
N GLN A 143 -17.68 -36.83 -1.06
CA GLN A 143 -17.85 -35.50 -1.63
C GLN A 143 -17.05 -34.43 -0.87
N VAL A 144 -17.03 -34.50 0.47
CA VAL A 144 -16.21 -33.61 1.29
C VAL A 144 -14.71 -33.81 0.99
N ARG A 145 -14.28 -35.06 0.79
CA ARG A 145 -12.90 -35.37 0.40
C ARG A 145 -12.53 -34.79 -0.98
N GLU A 146 -13.41 -34.93 -1.96
CA GLU A 146 -13.21 -34.37 -3.30
C GLU A 146 -13.17 -32.83 -3.28
N LEU A 147 -14.09 -32.20 -2.53
CA LEU A 147 -14.10 -30.75 -2.34
C LEU A 147 -12.79 -30.27 -1.69
N ILE A 148 -12.36 -30.87 -0.59
CA ILE A 148 -11.11 -30.50 0.07
C ILE A 148 -9.92 -30.71 -0.86
N ASN A 149 -9.85 -31.82 -1.59
CA ASN A 149 -8.77 -32.12 -2.53
C ASN A 149 -8.75 -31.10 -3.69
N SER A 150 -9.89 -30.76 -4.25
CA SER A 150 -9.98 -29.81 -5.37
C SER A 150 -9.63 -28.39 -4.94
N TYR A 151 -10.18 -27.90 -3.82
CA TYR A 151 -9.85 -26.58 -3.29
C TYR A 151 -8.41 -26.46 -2.82
N SER A 152 -7.88 -27.50 -2.15
CA SER A 152 -6.47 -27.49 -1.74
C SER A 152 -5.51 -27.51 -2.93
N ALA A 153 -5.82 -28.27 -3.99
CA ALA A 153 -5.04 -28.26 -5.22
C ALA A 153 -5.09 -26.90 -5.92
N GLN A 154 -6.27 -26.28 -6.00
CA GLN A 154 -6.42 -24.94 -6.58
C GLN A 154 -5.66 -23.87 -5.77
N LEU A 155 -5.76 -23.91 -4.43
CA LEU A 155 -5.03 -22.99 -3.56
C LEU A 155 -3.51 -23.16 -3.70
N LEU A 156 -3.02 -24.41 -3.70
CA LEU A 156 -1.62 -24.71 -3.93
C LEU A 156 -1.16 -24.20 -5.30
N GLN A 157 -1.94 -24.45 -6.35
CA GLN A 157 -1.64 -23.96 -7.69
C GLN A 157 -1.60 -22.43 -7.75
N GLN A 158 -2.55 -21.74 -7.11
CA GLN A 158 -2.55 -20.27 -7.05
C GLN A 158 -1.33 -19.73 -6.29
N ILE A 159 -0.96 -20.36 -5.17
CA ILE A 159 0.22 -19.97 -4.39
C ILE A 159 1.49 -20.23 -5.20
N MET A 160 1.62 -21.39 -5.84
CA MET A 160 2.75 -21.72 -6.70
C MET A 160 2.84 -20.76 -7.89
N THR A 161 1.73 -20.47 -8.55
CA THR A 161 1.67 -19.49 -9.64
C THR A 161 2.05 -18.10 -9.14
N GLY A 162 1.54 -17.70 -7.99
CA GLY A 162 1.88 -16.41 -7.37
C GLY A 162 3.37 -16.31 -7.02
N LEU A 163 3.94 -17.35 -6.41
CA LEU A 163 5.37 -17.42 -6.10
C LEU A 163 6.23 -17.50 -7.36
N THR A 164 5.85 -18.33 -8.34
CA THR A 164 6.56 -18.41 -9.61
C THR A 164 6.52 -17.07 -10.33
N ASN A 165 5.38 -16.40 -10.37
CA ASN A 165 5.25 -15.06 -10.95
C ASN A 165 6.08 -14.02 -10.16
N PHE A 166 6.13 -14.12 -8.84
CA PHE A 166 6.99 -13.26 -8.02
C PHE A 166 8.47 -13.55 -8.31
N LEU A 167 8.90 -14.81 -8.30
CA LEU A 167 10.27 -15.21 -8.61
C LEU A 167 10.63 -14.89 -10.08
N THR A 168 9.74 -15.13 -11.04
CA THR A 168 9.96 -14.75 -12.44
C THR A 168 9.96 -13.23 -12.64
N SER A 169 9.15 -12.49 -11.88
CA SER A 169 9.26 -11.03 -11.84
C SER A 169 10.61 -10.56 -11.28
N LEU A 170 11.17 -11.29 -10.33
CA LEU A 170 12.55 -11.07 -9.87
C LEU A 170 13.60 -11.54 -10.89
N THR A 171 13.31 -12.57 -11.70
CA THR A 171 14.24 -13.16 -12.68
C THR A 171 14.04 -12.70 -14.12
N SER A 172 12.90 -12.12 -14.49
CA SER A 172 12.70 -11.36 -15.75
C SER A 172 13.50 -10.05 -15.75
N LEU A 173 14.69 -10.21 -15.36
CA LEU A 173 15.60 -9.30 -14.66
C LEU A 173 16.22 -8.15 -15.45
N PRO A 174 16.29 -8.05 -16.75
CA PRO A 174 16.93 -6.82 -17.25
C PRO A 174 16.04 -5.60 -17.10
N SER A 175 14.76 -5.69 -17.46
CA SER A 175 13.89 -4.50 -17.45
C SER A 175 13.42 -4.09 -16.03
N THR A 176 13.09 -5.04 -15.19
CA THR A 176 12.62 -4.76 -13.82
C THR A 176 13.75 -4.23 -12.94
N LEU A 177 14.95 -4.81 -13.03
CA LEU A 177 16.13 -4.30 -12.31
C LEU A 177 16.56 -2.92 -12.82
N ILE A 178 16.53 -2.71 -14.14
CA ILE A 178 16.82 -1.39 -14.73
C ILE A 178 15.80 -0.36 -14.21
N ASN A 179 14.51 -0.68 -14.23
CA ASN A 179 13.48 0.22 -13.72
C ASN A 179 13.63 0.49 -12.23
N LEU A 180 13.92 -0.52 -11.42
CA LEU A 180 14.20 -0.35 -10.00
C LEU A 180 15.46 0.49 -9.76
N PHE A 181 16.53 0.21 -10.50
CA PHE A 181 17.77 0.99 -10.43
C PHE A 181 17.52 2.46 -10.79
N ILE A 182 16.81 2.74 -11.90
CA ILE A 182 16.42 4.09 -12.30
C ILE A 182 15.59 4.76 -11.19
N SER A 183 14.63 4.02 -10.59
CA SER A 183 13.80 4.54 -9.50
C SER A 183 14.62 4.92 -8.28
N VAL A 184 15.56 4.08 -7.86
CA VAL A 184 16.45 4.34 -6.73
C VAL A 184 17.37 5.51 -7.02
N VAL A 185 18.02 5.53 -8.19
CA VAL A 185 18.89 6.63 -8.61
C VAL A 185 18.10 7.94 -8.66
N PHE A 186 16.92 7.94 -9.27
CA PHE A 186 16.04 9.11 -9.30
C PHE A 186 15.67 9.58 -7.89
N SER A 187 15.31 8.65 -7.00
CA SER A 187 15.04 8.94 -5.60
C SER A 187 16.23 9.61 -4.90
N CYS A 188 17.44 9.11 -5.12
CA CYS A 188 18.66 9.72 -4.58
C CYS A 188 18.86 11.15 -5.09
N TYR A 189 18.66 11.40 -6.40
CA TYR A 189 18.76 12.74 -6.98
C TYR A 189 17.72 13.70 -6.41
N VAL A 190 16.47 13.26 -6.30
CA VAL A 190 15.37 14.06 -5.72
C VAL A 190 15.70 14.43 -4.27
N LEU A 191 16.15 13.47 -3.46
CA LEU A 191 16.46 13.70 -2.04
C LEU A 191 17.70 14.56 -1.86
N ALA A 192 18.75 14.34 -2.66
CA ALA A 192 19.95 15.16 -2.62
C ALA A 192 19.65 16.63 -2.99
N GLY A 193 18.73 16.83 -3.96
CA GLY A 193 18.35 18.15 -4.47
C GLY A 193 17.02 18.71 -3.95
N LYS A 194 16.38 18.12 -2.93
CA LYS A 194 14.98 18.43 -2.54
C LYS A 194 14.69 19.91 -2.31
N GLU A 195 15.61 20.66 -1.70
CA GLU A 195 15.41 22.09 -1.46
C GLU A 195 15.53 22.91 -2.75
N LYS A 196 16.51 22.58 -3.60
CA LYS A 196 16.71 23.25 -4.89
C LYS A 196 15.50 23.00 -5.80
N LEU A 197 15.04 21.74 -5.87
CA LEU A 197 13.85 21.36 -6.63
C LEU A 197 12.58 22.05 -6.08
N GLY A 198 12.42 22.05 -4.76
CA GLY A 198 11.30 22.73 -4.10
C GLY A 198 11.27 24.21 -4.42
N ASN A 199 12.41 24.92 -4.32
CA ASN A 199 12.53 26.34 -4.66
C ASN A 199 12.26 26.60 -6.15
N GLN A 200 12.69 25.73 -7.06
CA GLN A 200 12.39 25.84 -8.49
C GLN A 200 10.91 25.70 -8.76
N VAL A 201 10.24 24.69 -8.17
CA VAL A 201 8.79 24.49 -8.30
C VAL A 201 8.04 25.66 -7.71
N ASN A 202 8.38 26.12 -6.51
CA ASN A 202 7.75 27.29 -5.89
C ASN A 202 7.86 28.53 -6.77
N ARG A 203 9.07 28.80 -7.32
CA ARG A 203 9.29 29.94 -8.22
C ARG A 203 8.45 29.84 -9.50
N LEU A 204 8.35 28.64 -10.09
CA LEU A 204 7.50 28.40 -11.27
C LEU A 204 6.02 28.67 -10.93
N VAL A 205 5.55 28.15 -9.80
CA VAL A 205 4.18 28.35 -9.33
C VAL A 205 3.88 29.82 -9.10
N ASP A 206 4.76 30.52 -8.40
CA ASP A 206 4.56 31.94 -8.07
C ASP A 206 4.54 32.83 -9.32
N VAL A 207 5.36 32.50 -10.35
CA VAL A 207 5.42 33.27 -11.59
C VAL A 207 4.25 32.95 -12.54
N TYR A 208 3.95 31.66 -12.75
CA TYR A 208 2.98 31.26 -13.79
C TYR A 208 1.55 31.09 -13.29
N LEU A 209 1.34 30.67 -12.01
CA LEU A 209 0.00 30.51 -11.45
C LEU A 209 -0.56 31.79 -10.78
N GLY A 210 0.28 32.78 -10.47
CA GLY A 210 -0.15 34.07 -9.94
C GLY A 210 -1.18 33.93 -8.78
N ARG A 211 -2.44 34.30 -9.02
CA ARG A 211 -3.53 34.25 -8.03
C ARG A 211 -3.74 32.82 -7.48
N TYR A 212 -3.54 31.79 -8.26
CA TYR A 212 -3.71 30.37 -7.89
C TYR A 212 -2.51 29.79 -7.14
N GLY A 213 -1.38 30.49 -7.08
CA GLY A 213 -0.17 30.04 -6.39
C GLY A 213 -0.41 29.75 -4.91
N LYS A 214 -1.16 30.61 -4.21
CA LYS A 214 -1.54 30.40 -2.80
C LYS A 214 -2.34 29.11 -2.59
N THR A 215 -3.31 28.84 -3.47
CA THR A 215 -4.12 27.62 -3.44
C THR A 215 -3.26 26.39 -3.71
N PHE A 216 -2.32 26.48 -4.66
CA PHE A 216 -1.38 25.38 -4.94
C PHE A 216 -0.52 25.05 -3.71
N HIS A 217 0.11 26.04 -3.08
CA HIS A 217 0.93 25.84 -1.87
C HIS A 217 0.11 25.25 -0.72
N TYR A 218 -1.13 25.71 -0.55
CA TYR A 218 -2.05 25.17 0.44
C TYR A 218 -2.35 23.68 0.18
N VAL A 219 -2.71 23.29 -1.05
CA VAL A 219 -3.01 21.91 -1.43
C VAL A 219 -1.79 21.01 -1.26
N VAL A 220 -0.63 21.44 -1.76
CA VAL A 220 0.63 20.69 -1.64
C VAL A 220 1.05 20.54 -0.18
N GLY A 221 0.84 21.57 0.64
CA GLY A 221 1.10 21.54 2.08
C GLY A 221 0.25 20.48 2.80
N ILE A 222 -1.06 20.46 2.53
CA ILE A 222 -1.96 19.43 3.07
C ILE A 222 -1.53 18.05 2.59
N LEU A 223 -1.32 17.89 1.30
CA LEU A 223 -0.92 16.62 0.68
C LEU A 223 0.34 16.05 1.37
N ASN A 224 1.40 16.85 1.47
CA ASN A 224 2.64 16.45 2.13
C ASN A 224 2.42 16.03 3.59
N ASN A 225 1.61 16.77 4.35
CA ASN A 225 1.30 16.44 5.73
C ASN A 225 0.49 15.15 5.86
N ARG A 226 -0.53 14.94 4.99
CA ARG A 226 -1.36 13.74 5.00
C ARG A 226 -0.56 12.50 4.62
N PHE A 227 0.29 12.60 3.58
CA PHE A 227 1.19 11.51 3.19
C PHE A 227 2.17 11.16 4.31
N ARG A 228 2.85 12.17 4.88
CA ARG A 228 3.80 11.94 5.96
C ARG A 228 3.15 11.29 7.17
N ASN A 229 2.03 11.82 7.61
CA ASN A 229 1.31 11.26 8.77
C ASN A 229 0.86 9.84 8.48
N PHE A 230 0.24 9.58 7.33
CA PHE A 230 -0.18 8.25 6.93
C PHE A 230 0.97 7.24 7.01
N PHE A 231 2.09 7.49 6.34
CA PHE A 231 3.22 6.54 6.33
C PHE A 231 3.85 6.36 7.72
N VAL A 232 3.97 7.41 8.52
CA VAL A 232 4.52 7.30 9.87
C VAL A 232 3.60 6.47 10.76
N TYR A 233 2.32 6.78 10.80
CA TYR A 233 1.38 6.07 11.67
C TYR A 233 1.11 4.64 11.21
N GLN A 234 1.06 4.40 9.89
CA GLN A 234 0.94 3.07 9.33
C GLN A 234 2.16 2.20 9.65
N SER A 235 3.36 2.79 9.63
CA SER A 235 4.58 2.06 10.05
C SER A 235 4.58 1.73 11.55
N ILE A 236 4.08 2.64 12.39
CA ILE A 236 3.97 2.39 13.84
C ILE A 236 2.94 1.29 14.11
N GLU A 237 1.79 1.35 13.47
CA GLU A 237 0.74 0.34 13.56
C GLU A 237 1.25 -1.04 13.12
N ALA A 238 1.92 -1.12 11.97
CA ALA A 238 2.53 -2.33 11.44
C ALA A 238 3.54 -2.96 12.43
N CYS A 239 4.38 -2.14 13.06
CA CYS A 239 5.31 -2.60 14.10
C CYS A 239 4.58 -3.13 15.35
N ILE A 240 3.54 -2.43 15.81
CA ILE A 240 2.75 -2.85 16.96
C ILE A 240 2.05 -4.18 16.66
N LEU A 241 1.38 -4.28 15.52
CA LEU A 241 0.64 -5.48 15.10
C LEU A 241 1.57 -6.68 14.95
N GLY A 242 2.70 -6.51 14.27
CA GLY A 242 3.72 -7.56 14.13
C GLY A 242 4.28 -8.03 15.46
N THR A 243 4.57 -7.09 16.38
CA THR A 243 5.08 -7.40 17.72
C THR A 243 4.03 -8.15 18.55
N LEU A 244 2.78 -7.70 18.58
CA LEU A 244 1.70 -8.36 19.29
C LEU A 244 1.44 -9.75 18.71
N CYS A 245 1.46 -9.88 17.38
CA CYS A 245 1.33 -11.17 16.74
C CYS A 245 2.45 -12.13 17.17
N TYR A 246 3.70 -11.66 17.18
CA TYR A 246 4.85 -12.46 17.62
C TYR A 246 4.71 -12.93 19.07
N ILE A 247 4.40 -12.00 19.98
CA ILE A 247 4.23 -12.31 21.41
C ILE A 247 3.14 -13.35 21.60
N GLY A 248 1.97 -13.17 21.01
CA GLY A 248 0.87 -14.11 21.15
C GLY A 248 1.19 -15.46 20.52
N MET A 249 1.78 -15.52 19.34
CA MET A 249 2.20 -16.78 18.73
C MET A 249 3.23 -17.53 19.59
N ARG A 250 4.14 -16.82 20.26
CA ARG A 250 5.10 -17.43 21.20
C ARG A 250 4.42 -17.95 22.48
N ILE A 251 3.45 -17.23 23.01
CA ILE A 251 2.69 -17.67 24.19
C ILE A 251 1.90 -18.96 23.90
N PHE A 252 1.27 -19.05 22.74
CA PHE A 252 0.49 -20.21 22.31
C PHE A 252 1.32 -21.31 21.63
N ASN A 253 2.66 -21.15 21.56
CA ASN A 253 3.58 -22.09 20.93
C ASN A 253 3.22 -22.44 19.46
N PHE A 254 2.75 -21.43 18.69
CA PHE A 254 2.54 -21.63 17.26
C PHE A 254 3.87 -21.76 16.52
N PRO A 255 3.95 -22.64 15.49
CA PRO A 255 5.13 -22.76 14.63
C PRO A 255 5.26 -21.48 13.76
N TYR A 256 6.47 -21.25 13.23
CA TYR A 256 6.77 -20.10 12.36
C TYR A 256 6.43 -18.72 12.94
N ALA A 257 6.48 -18.57 14.28
CA ALA A 257 6.06 -17.35 14.94
C ALA A 257 6.78 -16.09 14.42
N ALA A 258 8.09 -16.15 14.20
CA ALA A 258 8.87 -15.02 13.68
C ALA A 258 8.45 -14.68 12.24
N THR A 259 8.40 -15.67 11.38
CA THR A 259 8.06 -15.54 9.96
C THR A 259 6.67 -14.95 9.74
N ILE A 260 5.67 -15.51 10.44
CA ILE A 260 4.28 -15.08 10.28
C ILE A 260 4.07 -13.69 10.87
N SER A 261 4.65 -13.38 12.02
CA SER A 261 4.52 -12.05 12.62
C SER A 261 5.21 -10.95 11.81
N ILE A 262 6.38 -11.25 11.23
CA ILE A 262 7.05 -10.33 10.30
C ILE A 262 6.19 -10.13 9.05
N LEU A 263 5.64 -11.21 8.50
CA LEU A 263 4.78 -11.15 7.32
C LEU A 263 3.51 -10.32 7.58
N ILE A 264 2.84 -10.56 8.72
CA ILE A 264 1.65 -9.79 9.13
C ILE A 264 2.02 -8.31 9.33
N GLY A 265 3.09 -8.02 10.05
CA GLY A 265 3.54 -6.65 10.28
C GLY A 265 3.93 -5.94 8.99
N PHE A 266 4.68 -6.60 8.09
CA PHE A 266 5.07 -6.01 6.81
C PHE A 266 3.88 -5.82 5.86
N SER A 267 3.00 -6.80 5.76
CA SER A 267 1.79 -6.69 4.94
C SER A 267 0.78 -5.67 5.48
N ALA A 268 0.72 -5.45 6.80
CA ALA A 268 -0.12 -4.44 7.44
C ALA A 268 0.18 -3.00 6.95
N MET A 269 1.34 -2.76 6.34
CA MET A 269 1.59 -1.49 5.66
C MET A 269 0.58 -1.19 4.53
N ILE A 270 -0.08 -2.21 4.00
CA ILE A 270 -1.20 -2.07 3.05
C ILE A 270 -2.50 -2.11 3.85
N PRO A 271 -3.19 -0.97 4.04
CA PRO A 271 -4.37 -0.92 4.88
C PRO A 271 -5.43 -1.94 4.44
N VAL A 272 -6.07 -2.58 5.38
CA VAL A 272 -7.13 -3.59 5.22
C VAL A 272 -6.62 -4.88 4.54
N VAL A 273 -6.00 -4.80 3.37
CA VAL A 273 -5.58 -5.97 2.56
C VAL A 273 -4.41 -6.71 3.21
N GLY A 274 -3.51 -5.99 3.87
CA GLY A 274 -2.31 -6.56 4.47
C GLY A 274 -2.59 -7.64 5.51
N ALA A 275 -3.56 -7.41 6.38
CA ALA A 275 -3.96 -8.38 7.38
C ALA A 275 -4.42 -9.71 6.76
N TYR A 276 -5.25 -9.65 5.71
CA TYR A 276 -5.73 -10.84 5.01
C TYR A 276 -4.60 -11.63 4.34
N ILE A 277 -3.63 -10.95 3.74
CA ILE A 277 -2.45 -11.59 3.14
C ILE A 277 -1.67 -12.35 4.21
N GLY A 278 -1.34 -11.69 5.32
CA GLY A 278 -0.57 -12.27 6.40
C GLY A 278 -1.27 -13.47 7.06
N VAL A 279 -2.58 -13.34 7.34
CA VAL A 279 -3.38 -14.44 7.92
C VAL A 279 -3.48 -15.62 6.98
N THR A 280 -3.75 -15.38 5.69
CA THR A 280 -3.89 -16.47 4.70
C THR A 280 -2.59 -17.25 4.58
N ILE A 281 -1.46 -16.59 4.38
CA ILE A 281 -0.16 -17.24 4.26
C ILE A 281 0.23 -17.91 5.59
N GLY A 282 0.03 -17.25 6.72
CA GLY A 282 0.31 -17.80 8.04
C GLY A 282 -0.51 -19.05 8.36
N THR A 283 -1.79 -19.06 7.99
CA THR A 283 -2.65 -20.25 8.14
C THR A 283 -2.14 -21.42 7.32
N ILE A 284 -1.74 -21.17 6.07
CA ILE A 284 -1.19 -22.21 5.18
C ILE A 284 0.12 -22.77 5.77
N LEU A 285 1.02 -21.91 6.24
CA LEU A 285 2.27 -22.31 6.88
C LEU A 285 2.01 -23.21 8.10
N ILE A 286 1.11 -22.83 8.99
CA ILE A 286 0.80 -23.61 10.19
C ILE A 286 0.08 -24.92 9.84
N MET A 287 -0.74 -24.91 8.78
CA MET A 287 -1.45 -26.10 8.32
C MET A 287 -0.52 -27.21 7.87
N THR A 288 0.72 -26.90 7.44
CA THR A 288 1.75 -27.90 7.15
C THR A 288 2.14 -28.73 8.39
N HIS A 289 2.03 -28.11 9.56
CA HIS A 289 2.33 -28.75 10.85
C HIS A 289 1.12 -29.45 11.44
N SER A 290 0.00 -28.71 11.56
CA SER A 290 -1.23 -29.23 12.18
C SER A 290 -2.43 -28.38 11.81
N VAL A 291 -3.49 -29.03 11.33
CA VAL A 291 -4.77 -28.39 11.02
C VAL A 291 -5.40 -27.77 12.26
N THR A 292 -5.31 -28.44 13.41
CA THR A 292 -5.85 -27.92 14.67
C THR A 292 -5.15 -26.62 15.08
N LEU A 293 -3.82 -26.58 14.95
CA LEU A 293 -3.06 -25.37 15.24
C LEU A 293 -3.39 -24.25 14.24
N ALA A 294 -3.62 -24.57 12.97
CA ALA A 294 -4.03 -23.59 11.97
C ALA A 294 -5.39 -22.97 12.29
N LEU A 295 -6.38 -23.77 12.72
CA LEU A 295 -7.69 -23.27 13.16
C LEU A 295 -7.58 -22.40 14.42
N LEU A 296 -6.77 -22.81 15.39
CA LEU A 296 -6.50 -22.01 16.59
C LEU A 296 -5.79 -20.70 16.26
N PHE A 297 -4.87 -20.73 15.28
CA PHE A 297 -4.19 -19.53 14.79
C PHE A 297 -5.19 -18.55 14.13
N VAL A 298 -6.10 -19.04 13.28
CA VAL A 298 -7.15 -18.19 12.68
C VAL A 298 -8.00 -17.56 13.78
N ALA A 299 -8.45 -18.32 14.76
CA ALA A 299 -9.21 -17.80 15.90
C ALA A 299 -8.41 -16.74 16.69
N TYR A 300 -7.12 -17.00 16.95
CA TYR A 300 -6.21 -16.05 17.59
C TYR A 300 -6.09 -14.75 16.77
N VAL A 301 -5.86 -14.86 15.46
CA VAL A 301 -5.68 -13.66 14.62
C VAL A 301 -6.99 -12.88 14.49
N VAL A 302 -8.16 -13.52 14.44
CA VAL A 302 -9.44 -12.83 14.47
C VAL A 302 -9.57 -11.98 15.75
N ILE A 303 -9.20 -12.53 16.92
CA ILE A 303 -9.18 -11.79 18.17
C ILE A 303 -8.18 -10.63 18.09
N LEU A 304 -6.97 -10.88 17.58
CA LEU A 304 -5.93 -9.86 17.41
C LEU A 304 -6.41 -8.71 16.49
N GLN A 305 -7.11 -9.03 15.39
CA GLN A 305 -7.67 -8.05 14.47
C GLN A 305 -8.82 -7.24 15.12
N GLN A 306 -9.61 -7.84 16.03
CA GLN A 306 -10.59 -7.08 16.79
C GLN A 306 -9.92 -6.09 17.76
N PHE A 307 -8.80 -6.49 18.38
CA PHE A 307 -7.99 -5.57 19.21
C PHE A 307 -7.37 -4.46 18.37
N GLU A 308 -6.84 -4.79 17.20
CA GLU A 308 -6.27 -3.83 16.27
C GLU A 308 -7.34 -2.82 15.84
N GLY A 309 -8.46 -3.27 15.27
CA GLY A 309 -9.48 -2.40 14.71
C GLY A 309 -10.22 -1.55 15.73
N ASN A 310 -10.43 -2.04 16.96
CA ASN A 310 -11.22 -1.33 17.98
C ASN A 310 -10.35 -0.51 18.94
N LEU A 311 -9.10 -0.90 19.16
CA LEU A 311 -8.23 -0.24 20.13
C LEU A 311 -7.02 0.43 19.46
N ILE A 312 -6.20 -0.32 18.74
CA ILE A 312 -4.91 0.16 18.22
C ILE A 312 -5.14 1.17 17.09
N TYR A 313 -5.94 0.81 16.09
CA TYR A 313 -6.17 1.64 14.91
C TYR A 313 -6.75 3.03 15.23
N PRO A 314 -7.79 3.18 16.09
CA PRO A 314 -8.31 4.49 16.46
C PRO A 314 -7.28 5.39 17.16
N TYR A 315 -6.44 4.79 18.04
CA TYR A 315 -5.43 5.55 18.78
C TYR A 315 -4.21 5.90 17.93
N VAL A 316 -3.77 5.01 17.04
CA VAL A 316 -2.54 5.19 16.28
C VAL A 316 -2.82 5.90 14.95
N VAL A 317 -3.80 5.46 14.21
CA VAL A 317 -4.06 5.92 12.82
C VAL A 317 -5.28 6.85 12.74
N GLY A 318 -6.32 6.59 13.53
CA GLY A 318 -7.63 7.24 13.40
C GLY A 318 -7.61 8.76 13.53
N GLY A 319 -6.73 9.32 14.39
CA GLY A 319 -6.56 10.77 14.53
C GLY A 319 -5.70 11.42 13.43
N SER A 320 -4.92 10.65 12.69
CA SER A 320 -3.88 11.14 11.78
C SER A 320 -4.36 11.42 10.37
N THR A 321 -5.26 10.59 9.86
CA THR A 321 -5.80 10.74 8.49
C THR A 321 -6.97 11.71 8.43
N GLY A 322 -7.75 11.82 9.51
CA GLY A 322 -8.98 12.63 9.57
C GLY A 322 -10.05 12.20 8.54
N LEU A 323 -9.89 11.00 7.96
CA LEU A 323 -10.77 10.47 6.93
C LEU A 323 -11.70 9.42 7.56
N PRO A 324 -13.03 9.53 7.44
CA PRO A 324 -13.96 8.50 7.86
C PRO A 324 -13.70 7.15 7.16
N GLY A 325 -13.86 6.03 7.88
CA GLY A 325 -13.50 4.69 7.40
C GLY A 325 -14.13 4.29 6.05
N ILE A 326 -15.36 4.74 5.78
CA ILE A 326 -16.03 4.49 4.50
C ILE A 326 -15.24 5.05 3.30
N TRP A 327 -14.65 6.25 3.46
CA TRP A 327 -13.84 6.88 2.43
C TRP A 327 -12.48 6.19 2.27
N VAL A 328 -11.97 5.56 3.35
CA VAL A 328 -10.74 4.75 3.29
C VAL A 328 -10.98 3.54 2.39
N ILE A 329 -12.08 2.79 2.61
CA ILE A 329 -12.44 1.62 1.78
C ILE A 329 -12.64 2.04 0.32
N PHE A 330 -13.36 3.14 0.09
CA PHE A 330 -13.59 3.68 -1.25
C PHE A 330 -12.27 4.04 -1.95
N ALA A 331 -11.38 4.73 -1.25
CA ALA A 331 -10.05 5.12 -1.77
C ALA A 331 -9.20 3.90 -2.13
N ILE A 332 -9.13 2.89 -1.23
CA ILE A 332 -8.37 1.66 -1.46
C ILE A 332 -8.91 0.91 -2.67
N THR A 333 -10.25 0.80 -2.81
CA THR A 333 -10.87 0.09 -3.93
C THR A 333 -10.54 0.75 -5.27
N ILE A 334 -10.67 2.07 -5.37
CA ILE A 334 -10.32 2.81 -6.59
C ILE A 334 -8.80 2.75 -6.83
N GLY A 335 -8.01 2.97 -5.79
CA GLY A 335 -6.56 2.92 -5.90
C GLY A 335 -6.05 1.57 -6.38
N SER A 336 -6.63 0.47 -5.87
CA SER A 336 -6.36 -0.89 -6.30
C SER A 336 -6.61 -1.09 -7.79
N ALA A 337 -7.73 -0.61 -8.28
CA ALA A 337 -8.11 -0.74 -9.69
C ALA A 337 -7.19 0.08 -10.63
N LEU A 338 -6.69 1.24 -10.16
CA LEU A 338 -5.86 2.13 -10.97
C LEU A 338 -4.38 1.71 -11.04
N ALA A 339 -3.78 1.31 -9.91
CA ALA A 339 -2.35 1.06 -9.83
C ALA A 339 -1.97 -0.08 -8.85
N GLY A 340 -2.88 -1.03 -8.62
CA GLY A 340 -2.63 -2.19 -7.75
C GLY A 340 -2.22 -1.78 -6.33
N ILE A 341 -1.21 -2.44 -5.77
CA ILE A 341 -0.72 -2.21 -4.40
C ILE A 341 -0.23 -0.76 -4.20
N LEU A 342 0.48 -0.19 -5.17
CA LEU A 342 0.94 1.20 -5.10
C LEU A 342 -0.25 2.17 -5.08
N GLY A 343 -1.28 1.88 -5.87
CA GLY A 343 -2.51 2.66 -5.87
C GLY A 343 -3.24 2.61 -4.53
N MET A 344 -3.30 1.45 -3.86
CA MET A 344 -3.87 1.33 -2.51
C MET A 344 -3.15 2.21 -1.50
N LEU A 345 -1.82 2.21 -1.51
CA LEU A 345 -0.99 2.99 -0.59
C LEU A 345 -1.12 4.50 -0.79
N VAL A 346 -1.22 4.94 -2.04
CA VAL A 346 -1.28 6.37 -2.40
C VAL A 346 -2.70 6.93 -2.27
N SER A 347 -3.72 6.11 -2.51
CA SER A 347 -5.12 6.56 -2.57
C SER A 347 -5.65 7.10 -1.24
N VAL A 348 -5.26 6.49 -0.11
CA VAL A 348 -5.73 6.91 1.22
C VAL A 348 -5.30 8.35 1.56
N PRO A 349 -4.01 8.72 1.48
CA PRO A 349 -3.60 10.10 1.75
C PRO A 349 -4.11 11.10 0.69
N VAL A 350 -4.29 10.68 -0.56
CA VAL A 350 -4.92 11.53 -1.59
C VAL A 350 -6.38 11.81 -1.23
N ALA A 351 -7.15 10.79 -0.89
CA ALA A 351 -8.53 10.95 -0.46
C ALA A 351 -8.65 11.80 0.81
N ALA A 352 -7.74 11.60 1.79
CA ALA A 352 -7.67 12.43 2.99
C ALA A 352 -7.38 13.91 2.68
N THR A 353 -6.55 14.16 1.69
CA THR A 353 -6.26 15.53 1.20
C THR A 353 -7.50 16.17 0.57
N LEU A 354 -8.17 15.44 -0.34
CA LEU A 354 -9.39 15.93 -0.99
C LEU A 354 -10.49 16.18 0.04
N TYR A 355 -10.67 15.27 0.98
CA TYR A 355 -11.65 15.42 2.07
C TYR A 355 -11.36 16.66 2.92
N GLN A 356 -10.10 16.92 3.27
CA GLN A 356 -9.70 18.10 4.03
C GLN A 356 -9.99 19.39 3.27
N ILE A 357 -9.64 19.45 1.98
CA ILE A 357 -9.88 20.64 1.15
C ILE A 357 -11.38 20.96 1.07
N VAL A 358 -12.21 19.92 0.87
CA VAL A 358 -13.67 20.08 0.85
C VAL A 358 -14.19 20.57 2.21
N LYS A 359 -13.73 19.95 3.30
CA LYS A 359 -14.12 20.32 4.66
C LYS A 359 -13.77 21.79 4.96
N ASP A 360 -12.54 22.19 4.67
CA ASP A 360 -12.08 23.56 4.93
C ASP A 360 -12.89 24.59 4.11
N ASN A 361 -13.22 24.26 2.84
CA ASN A 361 -14.04 25.12 2.00
C ASN A 361 -15.48 25.24 2.54
N VAL A 362 -16.06 24.17 3.06
CA VAL A 362 -17.39 24.18 3.68
C VAL A 362 -17.39 25.07 4.91
N VAL A 363 -16.44 24.89 5.82
CA VAL A 363 -16.32 25.69 7.07
C VAL A 363 -16.16 27.18 6.73
N THR A 364 -15.28 27.52 5.80
CA THR A 364 -15.09 28.94 5.39
C THR A 364 -16.37 29.56 4.82
N ARG A 365 -17.17 28.79 4.08
CA ARG A 365 -18.46 29.28 3.54
C ARG A 365 -19.54 29.38 4.62
N GLU A 366 -19.55 28.51 5.61
CA GLU A 366 -20.48 28.59 6.75
C GLU A 366 -20.18 29.82 7.61
N GLU A 367 -18.91 30.07 7.91
CA GLU A 367 -18.48 31.28 8.63
C GLU A 367 -18.85 32.56 7.88
N ALA A 368 -18.61 32.62 6.56
CA ALA A 368 -19.00 33.77 5.73
C ALA A 368 -20.52 34.01 5.73
N LYS A 369 -21.33 32.95 5.71
CA LYS A 369 -22.78 33.05 5.80
C LYS A 369 -23.26 33.56 7.19
N ALA A 370 -22.62 33.05 8.26
CA ALA A 370 -22.92 33.49 9.61
C ALA A 370 -22.63 34.97 9.82
N VAL A 371 -21.49 35.47 9.32
CA VAL A 371 -21.16 36.91 9.36
C VAL A 371 -22.17 37.72 8.57
N ALA A 372 -22.51 37.35 7.34
CA ALA A 372 -23.49 38.04 6.52
C ALA A 372 -24.91 38.05 7.14
N SER A 373 -25.27 37.03 7.92
CA SER A 373 -26.56 36.98 8.62
C SER A 373 -26.61 37.94 9.82
N LEU A 374 -25.47 38.16 10.48
CA LEU A 374 -25.34 39.14 11.58
C LEU A 374 -25.40 40.58 11.05
N GLU A 375 -24.72 40.89 9.94
CA GLU A 375 -24.74 42.18 9.29
C GLU A 375 -26.13 42.59 8.74
N ASN A 376 -26.99 41.63 8.41
CA ASN A 376 -28.38 41.91 7.95
C ASN A 376 -29.40 41.97 9.10
N SER A 377 -29.01 41.74 10.34
CA SER A 377 -29.88 41.77 11.53
C SER A 377 -29.77 43.08 12.33
N ASP A 378 -28.80 43.93 11.99
CA ASP A 378 -28.64 45.31 12.47
C ASP A 378 -29.21 46.32 11.44
#